data_bc661cb524ee59b02f8a9cf4fb474be5
#
_entry.id   bc661cb524ee59b02f8a9cf4fb474be5
#
_cell.length_a   1.000
_cell.length_b   1.000
_cell.length_c   1.000
_cell.angle_alpha   90.00
_cell.angle_beta   90.00
_cell.angle_gamma   90.00
#
_symmetry.space_group_name_H-M   'P 1'
#
loop_
_entity.id
_entity.type
_entity.pdbx_description
1 polymer ?
#
loop_
_entity_poly.entity_id
_entity_poly.type
_entity_poly.pdbx_seq_one_letter_code
_entity_poly.pdbx_strand_id
1 'polypeptide(L)'
;MALQFTRNASVFVELEGVQTWKLSVLDGFSFTQSINSSEITINEAGSTSRRARLLFNDSLAPVEWSLSTYARPFEENSSQVRCPEEPLWAMMLGANAYSSGVFSRSTFTAVTGIDVHTATLQANGPEYEITTQGTTNWTSIGALSDVVGTKFIYNGEPITGAGGEVTETAAINTLTNDGDENPGDENIFNLSKSNVSSFSDGWNMYFAFEDGSNTQYYKLASAVVNSVSIDFDIDGIATISWSGFAKNLTDEGTDKTLISGTPLASPREEGLTSTTNFIRNRVSTVDLSRIDKFIGNVDPLLNEASSPASDIRDVYQLVLTGGSFTIENNINYLTPEELGVVNAPLANITGARSVSGSLTCYLDNDKTNSKSGELFADLVSDTDTIRNVFDMAVNIGGVAESTPRLVFDLPTAHLEIPTINVEDLLTLEVNFHGQVQGGDVDLANEATIRYKA
;
A
#
# COMPACT_ATOMS: atom_id res chain seq x y z
N MET A 1 32.50 6.19 -26.70
CA MET A 1 31.38 5.47 -26.08
C MET A 1 31.03 6.27 -24.82
N ALA A 2 29.88 6.91 -24.78
CA ALA A 2 29.39 7.55 -23.57
C ALA A 2 28.80 6.46 -22.66
N LEU A 3 29.35 6.32 -21.48
CA LEU A 3 28.83 5.39 -20.46
C LEU A 3 27.84 6.17 -19.59
N GLN A 4 26.65 5.61 -19.40
CA GLN A 4 25.65 6.15 -18.49
C GLN A 4 25.85 5.57 -17.09
N PHE A 5 25.74 6.41 -16.08
CA PHE A 5 25.89 6.01 -14.68
C PHE A 5 24.53 6.03 -13.98
N THR A 6 24.27 5.04 -13.15
CA THR A 6 23.02 4.94 -12.35
C THR A 6 22.76 6.18 -11.51
N ARG A 7 23.78 6.80 -10.94
CA ARG A 7 23.66 8.05 -10.16
C ARG A 7 23.09 9.24 -10.94
N ASN A 8 23.11 9.18 -12.26
CA ASN A 8 22.57 10.23 -13.15
C ASN A 8 21.21 9.80 -13.72
N ALA A 9 20.63 8.73 -13.21
CA ALA A 9 19.30 8.30 -13.61
C ALA A 9 18.23 9.02 -12.78
N SER A 10 17.12 9.34 -13.43
CA SER A 10 15.92 9.88 -12.80
C SER A 10 14.72 9.04 -13.21
N VAL A 11 13.82 8.81 -12.28
CA VAL A 11 12.57 8.09 -12.55
C VAL A 11 11.42 9.08 -12.42
N PHE A 12 10.52 9.05 -13.40
CA PHE A 12 9.31 9.86 -13.38
C PHE A 12 8.10 8.94 -13.47
N VAL A 13 7.05 9.31 -12.76
CA VAL A 13 5.74 8.70 -12.87
C VAL A 13 4.77 9.75 -13.37
N GLU A 14 4.01 9.43 -14.39
CA GLU A 14 3.06 10.32 -15.02
C GLU A 14 1.66 9.74 -14.94
N LEU A 15 0.72 10.54 -14.50
CA LEU A 15 -0.69 10.32 -14.78
C LEU A 15 -1.04 11.13 -16.04
N GLU A 16 -1.26 10.47 -17.14
CA GLU A 16 -1.32 11.03 -18.49
C GLU A 16 -2.32 12.18 -18.59
N GLY A 17 -1.81 13.34 -19.06
CA GLY A 17 -2.61 14.55 -19.21
C GLY A 17 -2.99 15.25 -17.91
N VAL A 18 -2.56 14.74 -16.75
CA VAL A 18 -2.89 15.28 -15.44
C VAL A 18 -1.64 15.84 -14.76
N GLN A 19 -0.69 14.98 -14.39
CA GLN A 19 0.49 15.39 -13.62
C GLN A 19 1.64 14.40 -13.76
N THR A 20 2.86 14.91 -13.63
CA THR A 20 4.09 14.11 -13.57
C THR A 20 4.82 14.34 -12.24
N TRP A 21 5.34 13.29 -11.65
CA TRP A 21 6.15 13.30 -10.43
C TRP A 21 7.55 12.76 -10.72
N LYS A 22 8.56 13.35 -10.11
CA LYS A 22 9.91 12.80 -10.09
C LYS A 22 10.07 11.98 -8.82
N LEU A 23 10.45 10.72 -8.94
CA LEU A 23 10.70 9.85 -7.80
C LEU A 23 12.16 9.88 -7.38
N SER A 24 12.39 9.87 -6.07
CA SER A 24 13.70 9.62 -5.47
C SER A 24 13.89 8.12 -5.28
N VAL A 25 14.52 7.47 -6.24
CA VAL A 25 14.76 6.04 -6.20
C VAL A 25 16.16 5.70 -5.68
N LEU A 26 16.28 4.54 -5.07
CA LEU A 26 17.56 3.97 -4.67
C LEU A 26 18.25 3.31 -5.87
N ASP A 27 19.54 3.06 -5.72
CA ASP A 27 20.29 2.28 -6.72
C ASP A 27 19.70 0.87 -6.85
N GLY A 28 19.77 0.30 -8.07
CA GLY A 28 19.34 -1.07 -8.32
C GLY A 28 17.94 -1.22 -8.93
N PHE A 29 17.33 -0.13 -9.44
CA PHE A 29 16.10 -0.26 -10.21
C PHE A 29 16.33 -1.04 -11.52
N SER A 30 15.29 -1.73 -11.98
CA SER A 30 15.33 -2.52 -13.20
C SER A 30 14.02 -2.46 -13.98
N PHE A 31 14.11 -2.64 -15.27
CA PHE A 31 12.96 -2.88 -16.14
C PHE A 31 13.38 -3.78 -17.32
N THR A 32 12.51 -4.69 -17.71
CA THR A 32 12.77 -5.62 -18.81
C THR A 32 11.49 -6.02 -19.51
N GLN A 33 11.57 -6.25 -20.82
CA GLN A 33 10.50 -6.86 -21.61
C GLN A 33 11.06 -8.04 -22.38
N SER A 34 10.48 -9.22 -22.18
CA SER A 34 10.89 -10.43 -22.88
C SER A 34 10.00 -10.71 -24.10
N ILE A 35 10.56 -11.47 -25.03
CA ILE A 35 9.88 -11.91 -26.26
C ILE A 35 9.76 -13.42 -26.18
N ASN A 36 8.55 -13.93 -26.34
CA ASN A 36 8.33 -15.36 -26.54
C ASN A 36 8.57 -15.69 -28.00
N SER A 37 9.33 -16.74 -28.27
CA SER A 37 9.68 -17.15 -29.62
C SER A 37 9.58 -18.65 -29.78
N SER A 38 9.15 -19.08 -30.97
CA SER A 38 9.15 -20.48 -31.39
C SER A 38 10.39 -20.79 -32.23
N GLU A 39 10.97 -21.96 -31.99
CA GLU A 39 12.12 -22.46 -32.73
C GLU A 39 11.69 -23.50 -33.76
N ILE A 40 12.16 -23.35 -34.98
CA ILE A 40 12.02 -24.41 -35.99
C ILE A 40 13.15 -25.40 -35.83
N THR A 41 12.77 -26.64 -35.54
CA THR A 41 13.64 -27.80 -35.60
C THR A 41 13.24 -28.70 -36.76
N ILE A 42 14.15 -28.95 -37.71
CA ILE A 42 13.93 -29.84 -38.86
C ILE A 42 14.74 -31.09 -38.65
N ASN A 43 14.06 -32.24 -38.59
CA ASN A 43 14.74 -33.53 -38.63
C ASN A 43 15.23 -33.79 -40.05
N GLU A 44 16.52 -34.01 -40.20
CA GLU A 44 17.16 -34.26 -41.48
C GLU A 44 17.62 -35.68 -41.61
N ALA A 45 17.21 -36.32 -42.71
CA ALA A 45 17.80 -37.54 -43.21
C ALA A 45 18.84 -37.18 -44.27
N GLY A 46 20.13 -37.29 -43.96
CA GLY A 46 21.20 -36.98 -44.93
C GLY A 46 22.60 -36.90 -44.32
N SER A 47 23.62 -36.81 -45.18
CA SER A 47 25.02 -36.79 -44.77
C SER A 47 25.54 -35.45 -44.23
N THR A 48 24.72 -34.39 -44.29
CA THR A 48 25.04 -33.05 -43.78
C THR A 48 24.03 -32.63 -42.74
N SER A 49 24.49 -32.42 -41.50
CA SER A 49 23.68 -31.95 -40.41
C SER A 49 23.53 -30.42 -40.48
N ARG A 50 22.31 -29.89 -40.50
CA ARG A 50 22.04 -28.47 -40.34
C ARG A 50 22.06 -28.17 -38.86
N ARG A 51 22.94 -27.24 -38.45
CA ARG A 51 23.05 -26.79 -37.06
C ARG A 51 22.44 -25.40 -36.84
N ALA A 52 21.90 -24.77 -37.91
CA ALA A 52 21.28 -23.47 -37.81
C ALA A 52 19.89 -23.59 -37.21
N ARG A 53 19.55 -22.67 -36.32
CA ARG A 53 18.24 -22.49 -35.72
C ARG A 53 17.58 -21.28 -36.34
N LEU A 54 16.27 -21.33 -36.51
CA LEU A 54 15.47 -20.21 -36.93
C LEU A 54 14.41 -19.95 -35.82
N LEU A 55 14.36 -18.73 -35.31
CA LEU A 55 13.46 -18.30 -34.28
C LEU A 55 12.43 -17.35 -34.89
N PHE A 56 11.17 -17.46 -34.46
CA PHE A 56 10.10 -16.55 -34.77
C PHE A 56 9.57 -15.92 -33.48
N ASN A 57 9.35 -14.63 -33.49
CA ASN A 57 8.71 -13.94 -32.38
C ASN A 57 7.21 -14.20 -32.41
N ASP A 58 6.66 -14.80 -31.38
CA ASP A 58 5.24 -15.14 -31.27
C ASP A 58 4.49 -14.06 -30.48
N SER A 59 5.03 -13.65 -29.34
CA SER A 59 4.40 -12.65 -28.49
C SER A 59 5.42 -11.87 -27.65
N LEU A 60 5.02 -10.67 -27.24
CA LEU A 60 5.70 -9.87 -26.22
C LEU A 60 5.09 -10.20 -24.85
N ALA A 61 5.96 -10.42 -23.86
CA ALA A 61 5.54 -10.45 -22.47
C ALA A 61 5.27 -9.01 -21.96
N PRO A 62 4.50 -8.83 -20.89
CA PRO A 62 4.45 -7.54 -20.22
C PRO A 62 5.84 -7.10 -19.76
N VAL A 63 6.06 -5.81 -19.65
CA VAL A 63 7.28 -5.28 -19.03
C VAL A 63 7.24 -5.57 -17.55
N GLU A 64 8.31 -6.10 -17.00
CA GLU A 64 8.52 -6.21 -15.57
C GLU A 64 9.42 -5.07 -15.11
N TRP A 65 9.10 -4.44 -13.99
CA TRP A 65 9.91 -3.39 -13.41
C TRP A 65 9.98 -3.50 -11.89
N SER A 66 11.09 -3.04 -11.34
CA SER A 66 11.29 -2.94 -9.89
C SER A 66 12.14 -1.72 -9.52
N LEU A 67 11.85 -1.14 -8.38
CA LEU A 67 12.61 -0.05 -7.79
C LEU A 67 12.41 -0.02 -6.27
N SER A 68 13.28 0.71 -5.57
CA SER A 68 13.11 0.94 -4.13
C SER A 68 13.20 2.44 -3.81
N THR A 69 12.47 2.85 -2.79
CA THR A 69 12.44 4.22 -2.27
C THR A 69 12.64 4.21 -0.76
N TYR A 70 13.12 5.31 -0.19
CA TYR A 70 13.01 5.51 1.25
C TYR A 70 11.59 5.96 1.60
N ALA A 71 11.06 5.49 2.73
CA ALA A 71 9.85 6.07 3.32
C ALA A 71 10.22 7.42 3.96
N ARG A 72 9.67 8.52 3.42
CA ARG A 72 10.05 9.89 3.82
C ARG A 72 8.86 10.83 3.87
N PRO A 73 8.03 10.76 4.92
CA PRO A 73 6.98 11.77 5.09
C PRO A 73 7.59 13.17 5.31
N PHE A 74 6.91 14.18 4.85
CA PHE A 74 7.30 15.58 5.03
C PHE A 74 6.04 16.46 5.08
N GLU A 75 6.12 17.55 5.79
CA GLU A 75 5.07 18.56 5.79
C GLU A 75 5.17 19.42 4.53
N GLU A 76 4.09 19.48 3.78
CA GLU A 76 4.02 20.33 2.59
C GLU A 76 3.76 21.80 2.93
N ASN A 77 2.86 22.05 3.85
CA ASN A 77 2.54 23.34 4.45
C ASN A 77 2.29 23.03 5.92
N SER A 78 2.12 23.98 6.79
CA SER A 78 1.83 23.77 8.21
C SER A 78 0.58 22.89 8.52
N SER A 79 0.08 22.14 7.56
CA SER A 79 -1.20 21.45 7.67
C SER A 79 -1.38 20.23 6.76
N GLN A 80 -0.37 19.75 6.08
CA GLN A 80 -0.52 18.59 5.19
C GLN A 80 0.76 17.76 5.14
N VAL A 81 0.65 16.50 5.55
CA VAL A 81 1.72 15.50 5.40
C VAL A 81 1.64 14.88 4.01
N ARG A 82 2.81 14.74 3.38
CA ARG A 82 2.98 14.15 2.07
C ARG A 82 4.12 13.13 2.10
N CYS A 83 4.20 12.27 1.09
CA CYS A 83 5.34 11.38 0.88
C CYS A 83 5.77 11.36 -0.60
N PRO A 84 7.07 11.19 -0.90
CA PRO A 84 7.57 11.15 -2.28
C PRO A 84 6.97 10.03 -3.12
N GLU A 85 6.62 8.92 -2.49
CA GLU A 85 6.08 7.71 -3.11
C GLU A 85 4.55 7.71 -3.29
N GLU A 86 3.85 8.81 -2.98
CA GLU A 86 2.40 8.93 -3.18
C GLU A 86 1.89 8.43 -4.54
N PRO A 87 2.53 8.78 -5.69
CA PRO A 87 2.04 8.32 -6.98
C PRO A 87 2.14 6.79 -7.13
N LEU A 88 3.08 6.14 -6.45
CA LEU A 88 3.19 4.68 -6.45
C LEU A 88 2.06 4.04 -5.63
N TRP A 89 1.72 4.61 -4.46
CA TRP A 89 0.56 4.20 -3.69
C TRP A 89 -0.74 4.42 -4.48
N ALA A 90 -0.87 5.58 -5.10
CA ALA A 90 -2.04 5.90 -5.93
C ALA A 90 -2.18 4.92 -7.11
N MET A 91 -1.06 4.59 -7.76
CA MET A 91 -1.02 3.58 -8.84
C MET A 91 -1.40 2.19 -8.31
N MET A 92 -0.90 1.79 -7.13
CA MET A 92 -1.22 0.53 -6.50
C MET A 92 -2.71 0.42 -6.15
N LEU A 93 -3.33 1.52 -5.78
CA LEU A 93 -4.76 1.60 -5.45
C LEU A 93 -5.66 1.89 -6.65
N GLY A 94 -5.09 2.03 -7.85
CA GLY A 94 -5.81 2.20 -9.10
C GLY A 94 -6.43 3.60 -9.27
N ALA A 95 -5.81 4.65 -8.73
CA ALA A 95 -6.20 6.02 -9.01
C ALA A 95 -6.05 6.35 -10.50
N ASN A 96 -6.95 7.18 -11.02
CA ASN A 96 -6.88 7.67 -12.41
C ASN A 96 -7.17 9.18 -12.52
N ALA A 97 -7.25 9.88 -11.40
CA ALA A 97 -7.40 11.32 -11.34
C ALA A 97 -6.62 11.89 -10.14
N TYR A 98 -6.22 13.15 -10.26
CA TYR A 98 -5.49 13.87 -9.22
C TYR A 98 -5.91 15.33 -9.20
N SER A 99 -6.16 15.88 -8.02
CA SER A 99 -6.46 17.29 -7.83
C SER A 99 -6.06 17.74 -6.42
N SER A 100 -5.29 18.82 -6.33
CA SER A 100 -4.94 19.47 -5.05
C SER A 100 -4.40 18.52 -3.96
N GLY A 101 -3.57 17.56 -4.37
CA GLY A 101 -2.97 16.61 -3.42
C GLY A 101 -3.77 15.32 -3.22
N VAL A 102 -4.97 15.24 -3.71
CA VAL A 102 -5.85 14.08 -3.55
C VAL A 102 -5.89 13.28 -4.85
N PHE A 103 -5.58 12.00 -4.74
CA PHE A 103 -5.78 11.02 -5.79
C PHE A 103 -7.19 10.46 -5.69
N SER A 104 -7.82 10.21 -6.81
CA SER A 104 -9.18 9.69 -6.84
C SER A 104 -9.39 8.73 -8.02
N ARG A 105 -10.53 8.06 -8.01
CA ARG A 105 -10.95 7.17 -9.07
C ARG A 105 -12.22 7.68 -9.73
N SER A 106 -12.14 8.11 -10.97
CA SER A 106 -13.26 8.71 -11.72
C SER A 106 -14.40 7.72 -12.05
N THR A 107 -14.11 6.41 -12.01
CA THR A 107 -15.11 5.37 -12.26
C THR A 107 -15.81 4.85 -11.01
N PHE A 108 -15.42 5.37 -9.82
CA PHE A 108 -16.06 5.01 -8.57
C PHE A 108 -17.45 5.64 -8.51
N THR A 109 -18.48 4.82 -8.38
CA THR A 109 -19.83 5.31 -8.15
C THR A 109 -20.03 5.49 -6.65
N ALA A 110 -19.92 6.72 -6.19
CA ALA A 110 -20.15 7.03 -4.80
C ALA A 110 -21.59 6.67 -4.38
N VAL A 111 -21.74 6.02 -3.25
CA VAL A 111 -23.05 5.83 -2.64
C VAL A 111 -23.43 7.14 -1.99
N THR A 112 -24.52 7.76 -2.46
CA THR A 112 -24.99 9.07 -2.01
C THR A 112 -26.18 8.95 -1.07
N GLY A 113 -26.32 9.90 -0.16
CA GLY A 113 -27.50 9.98 0.72
C GLY A 113 -27.55 8.83 1.72
N ILE A 114 -26.41 8.41 2.23
CA ILE A 114 -26.34 7.41 3.30
C ILE A 114 -26.78 8.07 4.60
N ASP A 115 -27.97 7.71 5.09
CA ASP A 115 -28.41 8.13 6.43
C ASP A 115 -27.62 7.36 7.48
N VAL A 116 -26.76 8.07 8.19
CA VAL A 116 -25.81 7.49 9.16
C VAL A 116 -26.49 6.84 10.38
N HIS A 117 -27.76 7.13 10.63
CA HIS A 117 -28.50 6.54 11.75
C HIS A 117 -29.25 5.25 11.37
N THR A 118 -29.39 4.98 10.08
CA THR A 118 -30.08 3.78 9.56
C THR A 118 -29.13 2.85 8.82
N ALA A 119 -28.06 3.37 8.25
CA ALA A 119 -27.02 2.60 7.59
C ALA A 119 -25.86 2.35 8.54
N THR A 120 -25.18 1.24 8.35
CA THR A 120 -23.94 0.94 9.07
C THR A 120 -22.79 1.59 8.30
N LEU A 121 -22.20 2.65 8.88
CA LEU A 121 -20.92 3.15 8.38
C LEU A 121 -19.82 2.18 8.74
N GLN A 122 -18.82 2.11 7.89
CA GLN A 122 -17.70 1.22 8.07
C GLN A 122 -16.57 1.95 8.78
N ALA A 123 -16.20 1.45 9.97
CA ALA A 123 -15.07 1.97 10.73
C ALA A 123 -13.75 1.71 10.00
N ASN A 124 -12.88 2.72 9.95
CA ASN A 124 -11.61 2.71 9.23
C ASN A 124 -11.75 2.30 7.74
N GLY A 125 -12.95 2.47 7.21
CA GLY A 125 -13.32 2.13 5.84
C GLY A 125 -13.17 3.31 4.86
N PRO A 126 -14.14 3.49 3.96
CA PRO A 126 -14.10 4.56 2.97
C PRO A 126 -14.15 5.94 3.61
N GLU A 127 -13.64 6.93 2.88
CA GLU A 127 -13.84 8.33 3.24
C GLU A 127 -15.28 8.75 2.94
N TYR A 128 -15.91 9.40 3.89
CA TYR A 128 -17.25 9.95 3.78
C TYR A 128 -17.22 11.48 3.73
N GLU A 129 -18.12 12.08 2.99
CA GLU A 129 -18.34 13.53 2.97
C GLU A 129 -19.74 13.84 3.51
N ILE A 130 -19.84 14.76 4.47
CA ILE A 130 -21.11 15.18 5.04
C ILE A 130 -21.93 15.91 3.97
N THR A 131 -23.09 15.38 3.63
CA THR A 131 -24.02 15.99 2.67
C THR A 131 -25.22 16.66 3.36
N THR A 132 -25.61 16.13 4.51
CA THR A 132 -26.64 16.73 5.36
C THR A 132 -26.19 16.71 6.81
N GLN A 133 -26.09 17.85 7.45
CA GLN A 133 -25.59 17.97 8.82
C GLN A 133 -26.51 17.28 9.85
N GLY A 134 -27.81 17.51 9.77
CA GLY A 134 -28.75 17.07 10.79
C GLY A 134 -28.42 17.61 12.18
N THR A 135 -28.68 16.80 13.21
CA THR A 135 -28.22 17.01 14.60
C THR A 135 -27.14 15.98 15.00
N THR A 136 -26.53 15.35 14.02
CA THR A 136 -25.47 14.34 14.22
C THR A 136 -24.23 15.00 14.80
N ASN A 137 -23.62 14.37 15.80
CA ASN A 137 -22.33 14.79 16.33
C ASN A 137 -21.21 14.19 15.49
N TRP A 138 -20.84 14.88 14.43
CA TRP A 138 -19.87 14.41 13.45
C TRP A 138 -18.44 14.35 14.00
N THR A 139 -18.10 15.26 14.91
CA THR A 139 -16.76 15.29 15.51
C THR A 139 -16.48 14.08 16.39
N SER A 140 -17.51 13.50 17.03
CA SER A 140 -17.33 12.27 17.81
C SER A 140 -17.03 11.03 16.94
N ILE A 141 -17.40 11.07 15.67
CA ILE A 141 -17.27 9.91 14.75
C ILE A 141 -16.14 10.08 13.73
N GLY A 142 -15.22 11.02 13.96
CA GLY A 142 -13.99 11.18 13.17
C GLY A 142 -13.97 12.37 12.23
N ALA A 143 -15.05 13.17 12.13
CA ALA A 143 -15.03 14.39 11.32
C ALA A 143 -14.36 15.54 12.08
N LEU A 144 -13.61 16.39 11.37
CA LEU A 144 -12.96 17.57 11.97
C LEU A 144 -13.96 18.69 12.31
N SER A 145 -15.11 18.70 11.65
CA SER A 145 -16.17 19.68 11.90
C SER A 145 -17.54 19.12 11.52
N ASP A 146 -18.60 19.72 12.04
CA ASP A 146 -19.99 19.37 11.74
C ASP A 146 -20.54 20.06 10.47
N VAL A 147 -19.67 20.57 9.59
CA VAL A 147 -20.06 21.35 8.41
C VAL A 147 -20.24 20.45 7.20
N VAL A 148 -21.30 20.70 6.40
CA VAL A 148 -21.48 20.04 5.10
C VAL A 148 -20.26 20.25 4.20
N GLY A 149 -19.79 19.20 3.54
CA GLY A 149 -18.58 19.16 2.74
C GLY A 149 -17.33 18.70 3.53
N THR A 150 -17.44 18.56 4.86
CA THR A 150 -16.35 17.98 5.64
C THR A 150 -16.20 16.50 5.31
N LYS A 151 -14.97 16.10 5.03
CA LYS A 151 -14.59 14.71 4.74
C LYS A 151 -13.98 14.07 5.98
N PHE A 152 -14.27 12.80 6.19
CA PHE A 152 -13.78 12.04 7.34
C PHE A 152 -13.75 10.54 7.07
N ILE A 153 -12.99 9.84 7.88
CA ILE A 153 -13.05 8.38 7.99
C ILE A 153 -13.77 8.05 9.30
N TYR A 154 -14.78 7.20 9.22
CA TYR A 154 -15.53 6.80 10.41
C TYR A 154 -14.64 6.01 11.37
N ASN A 155 -14.57 6.46 12.62
CA ASN A 155 -13.69 5.89 13.64
C ASN A 155 -14.32 4.72 14.45
N GLY A 156 -15.55 4.33 14.14
CA GLY A 156 -16.25 3.25 14.85
C GLY A 156 -17.03 3.67 16.09
N GLU A 157 -16.95 4.94 16.50
CA GLU A 157 -17.68 5.44 17.67
C GLU A 157 -19.19 5.50 17.44
N PRO A 158 -20.02 5.33 18.49
CA PRO A 158 -21.47 5.36 18.36
C PRO A 158 -21.99 6.67 17.78
N ILE A 159 -22.83 6.56 16.75
CA ILE A 159 -23.41 7.72 16.07
C ILE A 159 -24.58 8.24 16.89
N THR A 160 -24.49 9.51 17.32
CA THR A 160 -25.51 10.20 18.13
C THR A 160 -26.13 11.35 17.36
N GLY A 161 -27.39 11.67 17.64
CA GLY A 161 -28.15 12.71 16.95
C GLY A 161 -29.21 12.15 16.00
N ALA A 162 -29.55 12.85 14.93
CA ALA A 162 -30.52 12.43 13.91
C ALA A 162 -30.36 13.20 12.59
N GLY A 163 -30.78 12.60 11.48
CA GLY A 163 -30.93 13.23 10.18
C GLY A 163 -29.63 13.62 9.48
N GLY A 164 -28.51 13.04 9.89
CA GLY A 164 -27.24 13.22 9.20
C GLY A 164 -27.13 12.29 7.99
N GLU A 165 -26.67 12.83 6.87
CA GLU A 165 -26.38 12.03 5.67
C GLU A 165 -24.97 12.27 5.19
N VAL A 166 -24.37 11.23 4.61
CA VAL A 166 -23.05 11.25 3.98
C VAL A 166 -23.09 10.70 2.57
N THR A 167 -22.06 11.04 1.83
CA THR A 167 -21.74 10.42 0.54
C THR A 167 -20.34 9.81 0.65
N GLU A 168 -20.20 8.61 0.19
CA GLU A 168 -18.88 7.98 0.06
C GLU A 168 -18.07 8.66 -1.04
N THR A 169 -16.81 8.98 -0.77
CA THR A 169 -15.96 9.70 -1.74
C THR A 169 -15.17 8.72 -2.61
N ALA A 170 -14.78 9.19 -3.78
CA ALA A 170 -13.89 8.45 -4.70
C ALA A 170 -12.39 8.68 -4.39
N ALA A 171 -12.07 9.41 -3.32
CA ALA A 171 -10.68 9.71 -2.96
C ALA A 171 -9.93 8.45 -2.55
N ILE A 172 -8.74 8.26 -3.09
CA ILE A 172 -7.82 7.15 -2.77
C ILE A 172 -7.03 7.46 -1.50
N ASN A 173 -6.69 8.73 -1.32
CA ASN A 173 -6.03 9.18 -0.10
C ASN A 173 -6.81 10.30 0.58
N THR A 174 -6.65 10.39 1.88
CA THR A 174 -7.18 11.45 2.73
C THR A 174 -6.03 12.20 3.35
N LEU A 175 -6.05 13.52 3.24
CA LEU A 175 -5.13 14.42 3.93
C LEU A 175 -5.88 14.97 5.14
N THR A 176 -5.46 14.58 6.34
CA THR A 176 -6.02 15.12 7.57
C THR A 176 -5.26 16.36 8.01
N ASN A 177 -5.96 17.27 8.63
CA ASN A 177 -5.39 18.44 9.27
C ASN A 177 -6.24 18.73 10.51
N ASP A 178 -5.71 18.50 11.68
CA ASP A 178 -6.43 18.77 12.93
C ASP A 178 -6.28 20.21 13.42
N GLY A 179 -5.49 21.02 12.70
CA GLY A 179 -5.29 22.44 13.02
C GLY A 179 -4.44 22.71 14.26
N ASP A 180 -3.91 21.68 14.86
CA ASP A 180 -2.92 21.77 15.93
C ASP A 180 -1.52 21.45 15.32
N GLU A 181 -0.48 22.14 15.74
CA GLU A 181 0.90 21.92 15.21
C GLU A 181 1.48 20.54 15.61
N ASN A 182 0.64 19.61 16.01
CA ASN A 182 0.95 18.28 16.53
C ASN A 182 0.25 17.17 15.75
N PRO A 183 0.66 15.96 15.92
CA PRO A 183 0.72 14.78 15.05
C PRO A 183 -0.61 14.26 14.48
N GLY A 184 -1.61 15.07 14.38
CA GLY A 184 -2.87 14.74 13.71
C GLY A 184 -2.80 14.80 12.19
N ASP A 185 -1.80 15.50 11.63
CA ASP A 185 -1.64 15.63 10.19
C ASP A 185 -1.11 14.32 9.59
N GLU A 186 -1.92 13.71 8.76
CA GLU A 186 -1.63 12.42 8.15
C GLU A 186 -1.96 12.44 6.66
N ASN A 187 -1.23 11.63 5.89
CA ASN A 187 -1.61 11.21 4.56
C ASN A 187 -2.01 9.74 4.62
N ILE A 188 -3.29 9.47 4.48
CA ILE A 188 -3.89 8.16 4.69
C ILE A 188 -4.30 7.55 3.36
N PHE A 189 -3.76 6.38 3.03
CA PHE A 189 -4.16 5.57 1.88
C PHE A 189 -4.98 4.38 2.37
N ASN A 190 -6.20 4.24 1.83
CA ASN A 190 -7.14 3.21 2.24
C ASN A 190 -7.29 2.14 1.15
N LEU A 191 -6.98 0.89 1.48
CA LEU A 191 -7.06 -0.23 0.54
C LEU A 191 -8.49 -0.50 0.05
N SER A 192 -9.52 -0.14 0.81
CA SER A 192 -10.92 -0.32 0.38
C SER A 192 -11.23 0.37 -0.95
N LYS A 193 -10.52 1.44 -1.26
CA LYS A 193 -10.67 2.19 -2.52
C LYS A 193 -10.08 1.47 -3.74
N SER A 194 -9.31 0.41 -3.53
CA SER A 194 -8.68 -0.37 -4.60
C SER A 194 -9.48 -1.60 -5.06
N ASN A 195 -10.73 -1.71 -4.68
CA ASN A 195 -11.61 -2.79 -5.13
C ASN A 195 -11.98 -2.62 -6.61
N VAL A 196 -11.10 -3.06 -7.50
CA VAL A 196 -11.22 -2.88 -8.96
C VAL A 196 -10.79 -4.13 -9.70
N SER A 197 -11.50 -4.44 -10.80
CA SER A 197 -11.21 -5.61 -11.62
C SER A 197 -9.99 -5.45 -12.53
N SER A 198 -9.56 -4.21 -12.78
CA SER A 198 -8.35 -3.89 -13.53
C SER A 198 -7.86 -2.50 -13.15
N PHE A 199 -6.55 -2.33 -13.05
CA PHE A 199 -5.95 -1.01 -12.92
C PHE A 199 -5.86 -0.38 -14.29
N SER A 200 -6.41 0.82 -14.36
CA SER A 200 -6.63 1.41 -15.65
C SER A 200 -5.39 2.10 -16.19
N ASP A 201 -5.51 2.27 -17.44
CA ASP A 201 -4.79 3.12 -18.31
C ASP A 201 -4.59 4.53 -17.73
N GLY A 202 -3.49 5.13 -18.11
CA GLY A 202 -3.16 6.50 -17.76
C GLY A 202 -1.88 6.65 -16.94
N TRP A 203 -1.38 5.62 -16.31
CA TRP A 203 -0.10 5.67 -15.63
C TRP A 203 1.04 5.28 -16.56
N ASN A 204 2.05 6.14 -16.65
CA ASN A 204 3.28 5.87 -17.39
C ASN A 204 4.48 6.07 -16.45
N MET A 205 5.52 5.29 -16.65
CA MET A 205 6.80 5.49 -15.97
C MET A 205 7.87 5.82 -17.00
N TYR A 206 8.77 6.73 -16.64
CA TYR A 206 9.90 7.09 -17.48
C TYR A 206 11.20 6.91 -16.71
N PHE A 207 12.13 6.25 -17.34
CA PHE A 207 13.52 6.13 -16.87
C PHE A 207 14.38 7.04 -17.75
N ALA A 208 14.93 8.07 -17.14
CA ALA A 208 15.76 9.05 -17.78
C ALA A 208 17.22 8.84 -17.39
N PHE A 209 18.08 8.68 -18.37
CA PHE A 209 19.53 8.49 -18.18
C PHE A 209 20.27 9.68 -18.79
N GLU A 210 21.04 10.38 -17.96
CA GLU A 210 21.79 11.57 -18.35
C GLU A 210 23.27 11.24 -18.59
N ASP A 211 23.82 11.66 -19.73
CA ASP A 211 25.26 11.55 -20.03
C ASP A 211 26.02 12.89 -19.92
N GLY A 212 25.37 13.90 -19.32
CA GLY A 212 25.90 15.25 -19.17
C GLY A 212 25.57 16.20 -20.32
N SER A 213 25.22 15.70 -21.51
CA SER A 213 24.85 16.50 -22.69
C SER A 213 23.46 16.16 -23.19
N ASN A 214 23.06 14.91 -23.09
CA ASN A 214 21.77 14.41 -23.55
C ASN A 214 21.13 13.54 -22.46
N THR A 215 19.81 13.51 -22.44
CA THR A 215 19.02 12.64 -21.60
C THR A 215 18.27 11.65 -22.48
N GLN A 216 18.47 10.37 -22.27
CA GLN A 216 17.74 9.31 -22.96
C GLN A 216 16.54 8.88 -22.10
N TYR A 217 15.35 8.82 -22.70
CA TYR A 217 14.12 8.47 -22.03
C TYR A 217 13.61 7.11 -22.51
N TYR A 218 13.33 6.22 -21.56
CA TYR A 218 12.60 4.97 -21.77
C TYR A 218 11.25 5.06 -21.08
N LYS A 219 10.18 4.81 -21.84
CA LYS A 219 8.81 4.86 -21.32
C LYS A 219 8.26 3.45 -21.12
N LEU A 220 7.70 3.22 -19.98
CA LEU A 220 6.85 2.07 -19.65
C LEU A 220 5.40 2.55 -19.71
N ALA A 221 4.68 2.14 -20.74
CA ALA A 221 3.30 2.57 -20.95
C ALA A 221 2.32 1.69 -20.17
N SER A 222 1.26 2.29 -19.64
CA SER A 222 0.23 1.64 -18.82
C SER A 222 0.87 0.84 -17.68
N ALA A 223 1.69 1.50 -16.89
CA ALA A 223 2.38 0.90 -15.76
C ALA A 223 1.42 0.67 -14.57
N VAL A 224 1.62 -0.43 -13.87
CA VAL A 224 0.87 -0.80 -12.67
C VAL A 224 1.80 -1.31 -11.59
N VAL A 225 1.48 -1.05 -10.33
CA VAL A 225 2.18 -1.62 -9.17
C VAL A 225 1.50 -2.94 -8.82
N ASN A 226 2.26 -4.03 -8.83
CA ASN A 226 1.76 -5.35 -8.43
C ASN A 226 2.03 -5.66 -6.97
N SER A 227 3.24 -5.35 -6.50
CA SER A 227 3.64 -5.67 -5.13
C SER A 227 4.42 -4.52 -4.51
N VAL A 228 4.19 -4.32 -3.23
CA VAL A 228 4.99 -3.46 -2.36
C VAL A 228 5.42 -4.25 -1.14
N SER A 229 6.68 -4.14 -0.75
CA SER A 229 7.19 -4.77 0.46
C SER A 229 8.06 -3.81 1.25
N ILE A 230 8.00 -3.94 2.58
CA ILE A 230 8.81 -3.20 3.52
C ILE A 230 9.39 -4.20 4.50
N ASP A 231 10.71 -4.24 4.57
CA ASP A 231 11.44 -5.01 5.56
C ASP A 231 11.99 -4.05 6.61
N PHE A 232 11.82 -4.37 7.86
CA PHE A 232 12.35 -3.60 8.97
C PHE A 232 13.10 -4.51 9.93
N ASP A 233 14.30 -4.11 10.28
CA ASP A 233 15.20 -4.77 11.22
C ASP A 233 15.68 -3.78 12.27
N ILE A 234 16.55 -4.21 13.19
CA ILE A 234 17.03 -3.38 14.30
C ILE A 234 17.77 -2.14 13.80
N ASP A 235 18.45 -2.23 12.67
CA ASP A 235 19.28 -1.15 12.12
C ASP A 235 18.80 -0.75 10.72
N GLY A 236 18.98 0.52 10.38
CA GLY A 236 18.68 1.01 9.05
C GLY A 236 17.59 2.08 8.99
N ILE A 237 17.30 2.46 7.76
CA ILE A 237 16.28 3.43 7.37
C ILE A 237 15.19 2.67 6.61
N ALA A 238 13.94 2.98 6.89
CA ALA A 238 12.80 2.33 6.24
C ALA A 238 12.86 2.47 4.71
N THR A 239 12.94 1.34 4.04
CA THR A 239 13.01 1.25 2.58
C THR A 239 11.79 0.48 2.08
N ILE A 240 11.14 1.03 1.07
CA ILE A 240 9.99 0.42 0.41
C ILE A 240 10.45 -0.13 -0.93
N SER A 241 10.23 -1.41 -1.16
CA SER A 241 10.48 -2.09 -2.43
C SER A 241 9.20 -2.19 -3.24
N TRP A 242 9.25 -1.75 -4.47
CA TRP A 242 8.14 -1.70 -5.40
C TRP A 242 8.41 -2.59 -6.60
N SER A 243 7.44 -3.35 -7.03
CA SER A 243 7.49 -4.09 -8.28
C SER A 243 6.16 -4.06 -9.00
N GLY A 244 6.23 -4.19 -10.31
CA GLY A 244 5.02 -4.16 -11.10
C GLY A 244 5.25 -4.49 -12.56
N PHE A 245 4.22 -4.24 -13.33
CA PHE A 245 4.18 -4.53 -14.75
C PHE A 245 3.84 -3.27 -15.54
N ALA A 246 4.12 -3.34 -16.86
CA ALA A 246 3.63 -2.37 -17.82
C ALA A 246 3.30 -3.05 -19.14
N LYS A 247 2.50 -2.38 -19.97
CA LYS A 247 2.04 -2.93 -21.24
C LYS A 247 3.18 -3.10 -22.23
N ASN A 248 3.97 -2.03 -22.43
CA ASN A 248 5.10 -2.07 -23.33
C ASN A 248 6.20 -1.07 -22.95
N LEU A 249 7.42 -1.38 -23.40
CA LEU A 249 8.60 -0.54 -23.29
C LEU A 249 8.86 0.17 -24.62
N THR A 250 9.04 1.50 -24.60
CA THR A 250 9.41 2.30 -25.76
C THR A 250 10.64 3.14 -25.47
N ASP A 251 11.45 3.32 -26.50
CA ASP A 251 12.56 4.27 -26.52
C ASP A 251 12.06 5.60 -27.08
N GLU A 252 11.94 6.61 -26.24
CA GLU A 252 11.42 7.93 -26.59
C GLU A 252 12.55 8.90 -27.06
N GLY A 253 13.78 8.42 -27.08
CA GLY A 253 14.92 9.24 -27.47
C GLY A 253 15.24 10.34 -26.46
N THR A 254 15.56 11.53 -26.98
CA THR A 254 16.03 12.67 -26.15
C THR A 254 14.98 13.78 -26.00
N ASP A 255 13.75 13.57 -26.41
CA ASP A 255 12.71 14.60 -26.41
C ASP A 255 12.06 14.74 -25.01
N LYS A 256 12.35 15.85 -24.33
CA LYS A 256 11.79 16.19 -23.01
C LYS A 256 10.32 16.59 -23.05
N THR A 257 9.77 16.90 -24.22
CA THR A 257 8.36 17.35 -24.34
C THR A 257 7.37 16.20 -24.14
N LEU A 258 7.86 14.97 -24.17
CA LEU A 258 7.05 13.75 -23.95
C LEU A 258 6.58 13.60 -22.51
N ILE A 259 7.29 14.17 -21.55
CA ILE A 259 6.83 14.21 -20.15
C ILE A 259 5.89 15.41 -20.02
N SER A 260 4.59 15.15 -19.88
CA SER A 260 3.59 16.20 -19.82
C SER A 260 3.77 17.07 -18.58
N GLY A 261 3.81 18.39 -18.81
CA GLY A 261 3.91 19.38 -17.75
C GLY A 261 5.29 19.57 -17.13
N THR A 262 5.38 20.48 -16.19
CA THR A 262 6.54 20.60 -15.30
C THR A 262 6.40 19.46 -14.30
N PRO A 263 7.35 18.52 -14.22
CA PRO A 263 7.32 17.53 -13.18
C PRO A 263 7.12 18.27 -11.87
N LEU A 264 6.12 17.88 -11.11
CA LEU A 264 6.15 18.20 -9.70
C LEU A 264 7.49 17.63 -9.24
N ALA A 265 8.47 18.53 -9.15
CA ALA A 265 9.69 18.18 -8.48
C ALA A 265 9.23 17.38 -7.28
N SER A 266 9.72 16.16 -7.20
CA SER A 266 9.57 15.31 -6.04
C SER A 266 9.39 16.22 -4.84
N PRO A 267 8.40 16.01 -4.04
CA PRO A 267 7.92 16.98 -3.13
C PRO A 267 9.08 17.58 -2.45
N ARG A 268 9.40 18.54 -3.13
CA ARG A 268 10.27 19.58 -2.76
C ARG A 268 11.60 19.00 -2.35
N GLU A 269 12.50 19.23 -3.24
CA GLU A 269 13.93 19.00 -3.00
C GLU A 269 14.35 19.46 -1.59
N GLU A 270 13.64 20.39 -0.99
CA GLU A 270 13.77 20.82 0.39
C GLU A 270 13.56 19.67 1.39
N GLY A 271 12.54 18.85 1.21
CA GLY A 271 12.35 17.63 2.00
C GLY A 271 13.42 16.56 1.74
N LEU A 272 14.03 16.53 0.54
CA LEU A 272 15.09 15.59 0.21
C LEU A 272 16.42 15.90 0.90
N THR A 273 16.67 17.15 1.23
CA THR A 273 17.89 17.59 1.93
C THR A 273 17.79 17.50 3.44
N SER A 274 16.57 17.42 3.99
CA SER A 274 16.36 17.25 5.41
C SER A 274 16.71 15.83 5.88
N THR A 275 17.58 15.71 6.88
CA THR A 275 17.89 14.42 7.51
C THR A 275 16.86 14.03 8.59
N THR A 276 15.93 14.91 8.91
CA THR A 276 14.92 14.68 9.95
C THR A 276 13.76 13.82 9.46
N ASN A 277 13.53 13.76 8.15
CA ASN A 277 12.39 13.07 7.54
C ASN A 277 12.64 11.57 7.26
N PHE A 278 13.80 11.03 7.60
CA PHE A 278 14.07 9.61 7.43
C PHE A 278 13.50 8.80 8.59
N ILE A 279 12.69 7.82 8.26
CA ILE A 279 12.14 6.88 9.23
C ILE A 279 13.21 5.87 9.63
N ARG A 280 13.45 5.73 10.93
CA ARG A 280 14.43 4.79 11.47
C ARG A 280 13.74 3.52 11.94
N ASN A 281 14.16 2.38 11.43
CA ASN A 281 13.61 1.07 11.80
C ASN A 281 13.74 0.76 13.29
N ARG A 282 14.83 1.19 13.94
CA ARG A 282 15.13 0.87 15.34
C ARG A 282 14.07 1.30 16.35
N VAL A 283 13.23 2.25 16.03
CA VAL A 283 12.15 2.73 16.91
C VAL A 283 10.79 2.16 16.54
N SER A 284 10.75 1.18 15.63
CA SER A 284 9.51 0.53 15.22
C SER A 284 8.87 -0.25 16.35
N THR A 285 7.54 -0.22 16.39
CA THR A 285 6.73 -0.92 17.38
C THR A 285 5.55 -1.60 16.70
N VAL A 286 4.99 -2.58 17.37
CA VAL A 286 3.72 -3.19 16.97
C VAL A 286 2.75 -3.11 18.13
N ASP A 287 1.60 -2.54 17.86
CA ASP A 287 0.44 -2.60 18.74
C ASP A 287 -0.41 -3.77 18.27
N LEU A 288 -0.56 -4.77 19.12
CA LEU A 288 -1.28 -6.00 18.82
C LEU A 288 -2.30 -6.24 19.90
N SER A 289 -3.57 -6.28 19.55
CA SER A 289 -4.64 -6.59 20.47
C SER A 289 -5.55 -7.70 19.92
N ARG A 290 -5.97 -8.60 20.78
CA ARG A 290 -6.87 -9.69 20.42
C ARG A 290 -8.32 -9.21 20.49
N ILE A 291 -9.09 -9.33 19.40
CA ILE A 291 -10.49 -8.87 19.33
C ILE A 291 -11.46 -9.98 19.71
N ASP A 292 -11.16 -11.24 19.41
CA ASP A 292 -12.02 -12.39 19.61
C ASP A 292 -12.04 -12.93 21.04
N LYS A 293 -11.17 -12.43 21.92
CA LYS A 293 -11.06 -12.85 23.31
C LYS A 293 -11.40 -11.71 24.26
N PHE A 294 -12.64 -11.67 24.71
CA PHE A 294 -13.05 -10.76 25.75
C PHE A 294 -12.91 -11.41 27.12
N ILE A 295 -12.35 -10.70 28.09
CA ILE A 295 -12.37 -11.12 29.50
C ILE A 295 -13.78 -10.86 30.03
N GLY A 296 -14.66 -11.84 29.87
CA GLY A 296 -16.04 -11.84 30.39
C GLY A 296 -17.07 -12.16 29.30
N ASN A 297 -17.56 -13.35 29.32
CA ASN A 297 -18.75 -13.95 28.68
C ASN A 297 -19.54 -13.17 27.62
N VAL A 298 -18.92 -12.49 26.71
CA VAL A 298 -19.57 -11.85 25.56
C VAL A 298 -19.05 -12.49 24.29
N ASP A 299 -19.95 -13.01 23.47
CA ASP A 299 -19.61 -13.61 22.18
C ASP A 299 -19.13 -12.52 21.21
N PRO A 300 -17.86 -12.54 20.81
CA PRO A 300 -17.30 -11.50 19.92
C PRO A 300 -17.91 -11.52 18.52
N LEU A 301 -18.58 -12.61 18.14
CA LEU A 301 -19.24 -12.74 16.84
C LEU A 301 -20.59 -12.00 16.79
N LEU A 302 -21.15 -11.62 17.93
CA LEU A 302 -22.47 -10.99 17.98
C LEU A 302 -22.44 -9.47 17.90
N ASN A 303 -21.29 -8.85 17.72
CA ASN A 303 -21.13 -7.39 17.49
C ASN A 303 -22.16 -6.52 18.29
N GLU A 304 -22.51 -6.98 19.48
CA GLU A 304 -23.37 -6.20 20.34
C GLU A 304 -22.49 -5.18 21.07
N ALA A 305 -22.59 -3.97 20.64
CA ALA A 305 -22.05 -2.77 21.30
C ALA A 305 -22.65 -2.66 22.71
N SER A 306 -22.25 -3.53 23.61
CA SER A 306 -22.68 -3.51 25.00
C SER A 306 -21.55 -3.04 25.89
N SER A 307 -21.57 -1.78 26.19
CA SER A 307 -20.83 -1.05 27.22
C SER A 307 -19.32 -0.89 27.02
N PRO A 308 -18.86 0.30 26.73
CA PRO A 308 -17.42 0.62 26.59
C PRO A 308 -16.63 0.56 27.90
N ALA A 309 -17.22 0.17 29.00
CA ALA A 309 -16.57 0.20 30.31
C ALA A 309 -15.93 -1.15 30.75
N SER A 310 -16.00 -2.19 29.91
CA SER A 310 -15.48 -3.52 30.26
C SER A 310 -14.68 -4.20 29.14
N ASP A 311 -14.34 -3.48 28.09
CA ASP A 311 -13.52 -3.99 26.97
C ASP A 311 -12.04 -3.98 27.36
N ILE A 312 -11.64 -4.90 28.22
CA ILE A 312 -10.21 -5.15 28.45
C ILE A 312 -9.78 -6.13 27.36
N ARG A 313 -9.23 -5.59 26.28
CA ARG A 313 -8.58 -6.38 25.23
C ARG A 313 -7.21 -6.81 25.74
N ASP A 314 -6.79 -8.04 25.44
CA ASP A 314 -5.42 -8.45 25.67
C ASP A 314 -4.53 -7.71 24.67
N VAL A 315 -3.72 -6.78 25.16
CA VAL A 315 -2.74 -6.03 24.37
C VAL A 315 -1.37 -6.67 24.59
N TYR A 316 -0.78 -7.21 23.54
CA TYR A 316 0.50 -7.89 23.64
C TYR A 316 1.66 -6.90 23.42
N GLN A 317 2.61 -6.94 24.34
CA GLN A 317 3.83 -6.14 24.29
C GLN A 317 4.98 -7.00 23.74
N LEU A 318 5.29 -6.82 22.46
CA LEU A 318 6.33 -7.58 21.77
C LEU A 318 7.63 -6.79 21.70
N VAL A 319 8.74 -7.45 22.06
CA VAL A 319 10.08 -6.89 21.85
C VAL A 319 10.58 -7.32 20.48
N LEU A 320 10.31 -6.48 19.47
CA LEU A 320 10.63 -6.78 18.09
C LEU A 320 12.13 -6.78 17.82
N THR A 321 12.56 -7.67 16.95
CA THR A 321 13.92 -7.71 16.37
C THR A 321 13.90 -7.45 14.87
N GLY A 322 12.75 -7.59 14.22
CA GLY A 322 12.55 -7.35 12.81
C GLY A 322 11.16 -7.77 12.36
N GLY A 323 10.89 -7.59 11.08
CA GLY A 323 9.66 -8.02 10.45
C GLY A 323 9.57 -7.57 9.00
N SER A 324 8.51 -7.99 8.35
CA SER A 324 8.19 -7.63 6.98
C SER A 324 6.70 -7.35 6.84
N PHE A 325 6.36 -6.50 5.87
CA PHE A 325 5.00 -6.23 5.46
C PHE A 325 4.93 -6.21 3.94
N THR A 326 3.96 -6.92 3.35
CA THR A 326 3.81 -7.04 1.90
C THR A 326 2.35 -6.92 1.50
N ILE A 327 2.09 -6.17 0.45
CA ILE A 327 0.80 -6.09 -0.21
C ILE A 327 0.99 -6.50 -1.68
N GLU A 328 0.17 -7.43 -2.15
CA GLU A 328 0.17 -7.88 -3.54
C GLU A 328 -1.23 -7.77 -4.16
N ASN A 329 -1.28 -7.22 -5.36
CA ASN A 329 -2.52 -7.11 -6.16
C ASN A 329 -2.76 -8.32 -7.06
N ASN A 330 -1.80 -9.22 -7.19
CA ASN A 330 -1.87 -10.42 -8.05
C ASN A 330 -2.31 -10.09 -9.48
N ILE A 331 -1.62 -9.11 -10.09
CA ILE A 331 -1.95 -8.60 -11.42
C ILE A 331 -1.48 -9.58 -12.49
N ASN A 332 -2.37 -9.88 -13.43
CA ASN A 332 -2.06 -10.65 -14.63
C ASN A 332 -2.38 -9.83 -15.88
N TYR A 333 -1.50 -9.89 -16.88
CA TYR A 333 -1.76 -9.29 -18.19
C TYR A 333 -2.37 -10.29 -19.15
N LEU A 334 -3.38 -9.85 -19.87
CA LEU A 334 -3.99 -10.59 -20.97
C LEU A 334 -3.24 -10.28 -22.26
N THR A 335 -2.69 -11.32 -22.88
CA THR A 335 -2.10 -11.24 -24.21
C THR A 335 -2.99 -12.09 -25.14
N PRO A 336 -3.91 -11.45 -25.90
CA PRO A 336 -4.77 -12.21 -26.80
C PRO A 336 -3.95 -12.85 -27.94
N GLU A 337 -4.33 -14.05 -28.31
CA GLU A 337 -3.70 -14.77 -29.41
C GLU A 337 -4.41 -14.44 -30.72
N GLU A 338 -3.74 -13.71 -31.60
CA GLU A 338 -4.21 -13.38 -32.94
C GLU A 338 -3.27 -13.96 -34.01
N LEU A 339 -3.86 -14.45 -35.09
CA LEU A 339 -3.07 -14.96 -36.22
C LEU A 339 -2.55 -13.79 -37.08
N GLY A 340 -1.28 -13.88 -37.49
CA GLY A 340 -0.67 -12.97 -38.43
C GLY A 340 -0.01 -11.72 -37.84
N VAL A 341 0.02 -11.61 -36.51
CA VAL A 341 0.69 -10.52 -35.78
C VAL A 341 1.54 -11.08 -34.63
N VAL A 342 2.53 -10.32 -34.18
CA VAL A 342 3.20 -10.59 -32.90
C VAL A 342 2.27 -10.12 -31.81
N ASN A 343 1.79 -11.02 -30.98
CA ASN A 343 0.84 -10.70 -29.93
C ASN A 343 1.50 -9.84 -28.84
N ALA A 344 0.77 -8.85 -28.33
CA ALA A 344 1.24 -7.94 -27.30
C ALA A 344 0.23 -7.88 -26.13
N PRO A 345 0.66 -7.53 -24.92
CA PRO A 345 -0.22 -7.33 -23.78
C PRO A 345 -1.30 -6.29 -24.09
N LEU A 346 -2.56 -6.61 -23.84
CA LEU A 346 -3.70 -5.73 -24.12
C LEU A 346 -4.16 -4.99 -22.86
N ALA A 347 -4.44 -5.73 -21.80
CA ALA A 347 -4.99 -5.22 -20.56
C ALA A 347 -4.53 -6.06 -19.38
N ASN A 348 -4.65 -5.53 -18.18
CA ASN A 348 -4.40 -6.26 -16.96
C ASN A 348 -5.71 -6.61 -16.25
N ILE A 349 -5.65 -7.67 -15.43
CA ILE A 349 -6.72 -8.08 -14.53
C ILE A 349 -6.09 -8.22 -13.15
N THR A 350 -6.74 -7.70 -12.12
CA THR A 350 -6.33 -7.90 -10.74
C THR A 350 -6.86 -9.24 -10.22
N GLY A 351 -6.01 -9.97 -9.50
CA GLY A 351 -6.41 -11.13 -8.72
C GLY A 351 -6.96 -10.74 -7.35
N ALA A 352 -7.12 -11.71 -6.47
CA ALA A 352 -7.38 -11.44 -5.06
C ALA A 352 -6.14 -10.76 -4.45
N ARG A 353 -6.35 -9.60 -3.84
CA ARG A 353 -5.29 -8.90 -3.11
C ARG A 353 -4.87 -9.71 -1.89
N SER A 354 -3.60 -9.69 -1.58
CA SER A 354 -3.05 -10.30 -0.39
C SER A 354 -2.29 -9.26 0.42
N VAL A 355 -2.58 -9.20 1.71
CA VAL A 355 -1.84 -8.41 2.70
C VAL A 355 -1.25 -9.40 3.69
N SER A 356 0.06 -9.42 3.83
CA SER A 356 0.75 -10.39 4.66
C SER A 356 2.06 -9.84 5.20
N GLY A 357 2.63 -10.51 6.19
CA GLY A 357 3.93 -10.16 6.72
C GLY A 357 4.38 -11.10 7.81
N SER A 358 5.52 -10.77 8.40
CA SER A 358 6.07 -11.50 9.54
C SER A 358 6.59 -10.53 10.60
N LEU A 359 6.52 -10.94 11.85
CA LEU A 359 7.10 -10.24 12.99
C LEU A 359 8.08 -11.19 13.69
N THR A 360 9.28 -10.73 13.93
CA THR A 360 10.25 -11.46 14.75
C THR A 360 10.44 -10.74 16.07
N CYS A 361 10.29 -11.46 17.18
CA CYS A 361 10.44 -10.92 18.53
C CYS A 361 11.17 -11.89 19.45
N TYR A 362 11.74 -11.39 20.54
CA TYR A 362 12.31 -12.26 21.57
C TYR A 362 11.21 -13.01 22.31
N LEU A 363 11.45 -14.29 22.60
CA LEU A 363 10.56 -15.09 23.43
C LEU A 363 10.78 -14.72 24.92
N ASP A 364 9.77 -14.11 25.51
CA ASP A 364 9.69 -13.89 26.96
C ASP A 364 8.79 -14.98 27.56
N ASN A 365 9.29 -15.74 28.51
CA ASN A 365 8.56 -16.82 29.17
C ASN A 365 7.49 -16.36 30.18
N ASP A 366 7.32 -15.06 30.34
CA ASP A 366 6.24 -14.50 31.15
C ASP A 366 4.89 -14.71 30.43
N LYS A 367 4.04 -15.54 31.02
CA LYS A 367 2.72 -15.88 30.47
C LYS A 367 1.57 -15.11 31.13
N THR A 368 1.88 -14.05 31.86
CA THR A 368 0.88 -13.36 32.70
C THR A 368 0.80 -11.85 32.46
N ASN A 369 1.69 -11.28 31.64
CA ASN A 369 1.80 -9.84 31.43
C ASN A 369 1.71 -9.46 29.94
N SER A 370 0.89 -10.16 29.17
CA SER A 370 0.63 -9.89 27.74
C SER A 370 1.91 -9.79 26.90
N LYS A 371 2.85 -10.70 27.11
CA LYS A 371 4.11 -10.76 26.38
C LYS A 371 4.13 -11.86 25.32
N SER A 372 5.23 -11.99 24.61
CA SER A 372 5.39 -12.96 23.52
C SER A 372 5.16 -14.41 23.94
N GLY A 373 5.49 -14.80 25.18
CA GLY A 373 5.21 -16.13 25.71
C GLY A 373 3.73 -16.39 25.96
N GLU A 374 2.97 -15.38 26.31
CA GLU A 374 1.51 -15.46 26.44
C GLU A 374 0.86 -15.53 25.06
N LEU A 375 1.25 -14.67 24.13
CA LEU A 375 0.79 -14.74 22.73
C LEU A 375 1.01 -16.14 22.13
N PHE A 376 2.20 -16.71 22.32
CA PHE A 376 2.50 -18.07 21.86
C PHE A 376 1.57 -19.11 22.51
N ALA A 377 1.38 -19.03 23.83
CA ALA A 377 0.53 -19.95 24.56
C ALA A 377 -0.94 -19.84 24.11
N ASP A 378 -1.42 -18.64 23.88
CA ASP A 378 -2.77 -18.38 23.40
C ASP A 378 -2.99 -18.93 21.99
N LEU A 379 -2.10 -18.67 21.07
CA LEU A 379 -2.20 -19.18 19.69
C LEU A 379 -2.11 -20.72 19.62
N VAL A 380 -1.29 -21.35 20.47
CA VAL A 380 -1.18 -22.82 20.54
C VAL A 380 -2.39 -23.44 21.23
N SER A 381 -3.00 -22.76 22.21
CA SER A 381 -4.16 -23.28 22.95
C SER A 381 -5.47 -23.16 22.17
N ASP A 382 -5.54 -22.36 21.15
CA ASP A 382 -6.73 -22.09 20.34
C ASP A 382 -7.07 -23.21 19.33
N THR A 383 -7.03 -24.46 19.80
CA THR A 383 -7.32 -25.61 18.94
C THR A 383 -8.78 -25.70 18.49
N ASP A 384 -9.67 -25.01 19.18
CA ASP A 384 -11.12 -25.01 18.92
C ASP A 384 -11.57 -23.73 18.16
N THR A 385 -10.67 -22.76 17.96
CA THR A 385 -10.98 -21.52 17.28
C THR A 385 -10.72 -21.65 15.80
N ILE A 386 -11.77 -21.61 14.98
CA ILE A 386 -11.67 -21.68 13.51
C ILE A 386 -10.95 -20.46 12.95
N ARG A 387 -11.05 -19.31 13.61
CA ARG A 387 -10.47 -18.04 13.18
C ARG A 387 -10.04 -17.23 14.41
N ASN A 388 -8.78 -16.87 14.47
CA ASN A 388 -8.33 -15.85 15.39
C ASN A 388 -8.39 -14.46 14.73
N VAL A 389 -8.67 -13.43 15.53
CA VAL A 389 -8.84 -12.05 15.02
C VAL A 389 -8.08 -11.11 15.93
N PHE A 390 -7.14 -10.40 15.32
CA PHE A 390 -6.30 -9.40 15.97
C PHE A 390 -6.47 -8.05 15.29
N ASP A 391 -6.50 -7.00 16.08
CA ASP A 391 -6.28 -5.63 15.64
C ASP A 391 -4.78 -5.35 15.76
N MET A 392 -4.14 -4.97 14.67
CA MET A 392 -2.71 -4.82 14.61
C MET A 392 -2.32 -3.50 13.92
N ALA A 393 -1.47 -2.72 14.57
CA ALA A 393 -0.83 -1.57 13.97
C ALA A 393 0.69 -1.74 13.99
N VAL A 394 1.29 -1.76 12.80
CA VAL A 394 2.76 -1.80 12.64
C VAL A 394 3.25 -0.38 12.46
N ASN A 395 3.93 0.16 13.48
CA ASN A 395 4.43 1.52 13.51
C ASN A 395 5.93 1.53 13.15
N ILE A 396 6.27 1.79 11.90
CA ILE A 396 7.67 1.93 11.46
C ILE A 396 8.11 3.37 11.72
N GLY A 397 9.13 3.55 12.58
CA GLY A 397 9.55 4.86 13.06
C GLY A 397 9.05 5.20 14.47
N GLY A 398 8.27 4.31 15.08
CA GLY A 398 7.78 4.42 16.45
C GLY A 398 6.49 5.20 16.59
N VAL A 399 6.14 5.51 17.85
CA VAL A 399 4.89 6.16 18.22
C VAL A 399 5.05 7.57 18.78
N ALA A 400 6.30 8.06 18.86
CA ALA A 400 6.56 9.41 19.39
C ALA A 400 6.05 10.48 18.42
N GLU A 401 5.29 11.43 18.94
CA GLU A 401 4.62 12.47 18.15
C GLU A 401 5.55 13.32 17.28
N SER A 402 6.78 13.50 17.70
CA SER A 402 7.79 14.31 17.04
C SER A 402 8.66 13.57 16.02
N THR A 403 8.31 12.34 15.67
CA THR A 403 9.12 11.53 14.74
C THR A 403 8.34 11.13 13.50
N PRO A 404 8.96 11.23 12.31
CA PRO A 404 8.34 10.75 11.08
C PRO A 404 8.11 9.24 11.16
N ARG A 405 6.95 8.80 10.72
CA ARG A 405 6.56 7.38 10.78
C ARG A 405 5.67 6.96 9.63
N LEU A 406 5.69 5.67 9.38
CA LEU A 406 4.79 4.98 8.48
C LEU A 406 4.05 3.92 9.29
N VAL A 407 2.74 3.95 9.25
CA VAL A 407 1.88 3.05 10.01
C VAL A 407 1.06 2.20 9.06
N PHE A 408 1.03 0.90 9.32
CA PHE A 408 0.13 -0.03 8.68
C PHE A 408 -0.88 -0.52 9.71
N ASP A 409 -2.12 -0.10 9.56
CA ASP A 409 -3.21 -0.58 10.41
C ASP A 409 -3.93 -1.72 9.72
N LEU A 410 -4.02 -2.82 10.41
CA LEU A 410 -4.78 -3.99 10.02
C LEU A 410 -5.90 -4.18 11.04
N PRO A 411 -7.12 -3.71 10.76
CA PRO A 411 -8.25 -3.79 11.71
C PRO A 411 -8.65 -5.22 11.99
N THR A 412 -8.25 -6.14 11.11
CA THR A 412 -8.47 -7.58 11.28
C THR A 412 -7.30 -8.33 10.69
N ALA A 413 -6.44 -8.88 11.55
CA ALA A 413 -5.33 -9.73 11.16
C ALA A 413 -5.56 -11.16 11.69
N HIS A 414 -5.17 -12.15 10.89
CA HIS A 414 -5.05 -13.54 11.29
C HIS A 414 -3.58 -13.85 11.54
N LEU A 415 -3.25 -14.38 12.71
CA LEU A 415 -1.91 -14.79 13.07
C LEU A 415 -1.77 -16.31 12.99
N GLU A 416 -0.67 -16.76 12.40
CA GLU A 416 -0.30 -18.18 12.39
C GLU A 416 0.35 -18.57 13.74
N ILE A 417 0.39 -19.88 14.02
CA ILE A 417 1.13 -20.39 15.18
C ILE A 417 2.62 -20.07 14.96
N PRO A 418 3.26 -19.34 15.90
CA PRO A 418 4.62 -18.89 15.71
C PRO A 418 5.64 -20.02 15.63
N THR A 419 6.67 -19.80 14.82
CA THR A 419 7.86 -20.65 14.79
C THR A 419 8.85 -20.20 15.86
N ILE A 420 9.36 -21.14 16.66
CA ILE A 420 10.44 -20.86 17.63
C ILE A 420 11.78 -21.11 16.95
N ASN A 421 12.59 -20.07 16.86
CA ASN A 421 13.96 -20.16 16.39
C ASN A 421 14.89 -20.23 17.60
N VAL A 422 15.76 -21.27 17.59
CA VAL A 422 16.69 -21.56 18.71
C VAL A 422 18.10 -21.21 18.27
N GLU A 423 18.57 -20.07 18.73
CA GLU A 423 19.94 -19.61 18.57
C GLU A 423 20.51 -19.30 19.98
N ASP A 424 21.43 -18.35 20.10
CA ASP A 424 21.93 -17.88 21.40
C ASP A 424 20.80 -17.28 22.27
N LEU A 425 19.81 -16.69 21.61
CA LEU A 425 18.55 -16.23 22.21
C LEU A 425 17.38 -16.89 21.49
N LEU A 426 16.32 -17.17 22.24
CA LEU A 426 15.09 -17.70 21.64
C LEU A 426 14.29 -16.56 21.04
N THR A 427 13.92 -16.72 19.78
CA THR A 427 13.05 -15.80 19.06
C THR A 427 11.80 -16.49 18.55
N LEU A 428 10.72 -15.73 18.43
CA LEU A 428 9.48 -16.14 17.78
C LEU A 428 9.37 -15.41 16.45
N GLU A 429 9.01 -16.15 15.43
CA GLU A 429 8.58 -15.62 14.15
C GLU A 429 7.08 -15.89 13.98
N VAL A 430 6.31 -14.79 13.86
CA VAL A 430 4.85 -14.79 13.78
C VAL A 430 4.47 -14.28 12.40
N ASN A 431 3.90 -15.15 11.57
CA ASN A 431 3.31 -14.74 10.29
C ASN A 431 1.90 -14.23 10.51
N PHE A 432 1.53 -13.22 9.75
CA PHE A 432 0.19 -12.65 9.79
C PHE A 432 -0.38 -12.41 8.40
N HIS A 433 -1.70 -12.40 8.31
CA HIS A 433 -2.46 -12.10 7.11
C HIS A 433 -3.54 -11.07 7.44
N GLY A 434 -3.56 -9.96 6.73
CA GLY A 434 -4.64 -8.98 6.79
C GLY A 434 -5.92 -9.58 6.22
N GLN A 435 -7.03 -9.37 6.90
CA GLN A 435 -8.35 -9.83 6.49
C GLN A 435 -9.31 -8.65 6.46
N VAL A 436 -10.40 -8.82 5.72
CA VAL A 436 -11.48 -7.83 5.70
C VAL A 436 -12.17 -7.77 7.07
N GLN A 437 -12.46 -6.58 7.53
CA GLN A 437 -13.18 -6.37 8.78
C GLN A 437 -14.62 -6.91 8.64
N GLY A 438 -15.10 -7.57 9.69
CA GLY A 438 -16.47 -8.13 9.71
C GLY A 438 -16.69 -9.33 8.80
N GLY A 439 -15.69 -9.76 8.00
CA GLY A 439 -15.81 -10.88 7.06
C GLY A 439 -16.56 -10.55 5.78
N ASP A 440 -16.86 -9.29 5.52
CA ASP A 440 -17.47 -8.82 4.27
C ASP A 440 -16.38 -8.55 3.23
N VAL A 441 -16.25 -9.45 2.27
CA VAL A 441 -15.21 -9.37 1.22
C VAL A 441 -15.39 -8.20 0.27
N ASP A 442 -16.59 -7.61 0.20
CA ASP A 442 -16.85 -6.45 -0.64
C ASP A 442 -16.24 -5.15 -0.05
N LEU A 443 -15.90 -5.17 1.23
CA LEU A 443 -15.31 -4.01 1.90
C LEU A 443 -13.86 -3.79 1.53
N ALA A 444 -13.11 -4.84 1.27
CA ALA A 444 -11.71 -4.82 0.83
C ALA A 444 -10.79 -3.91 1.68
N ASN A 445 -11.04 -3.83 2.98
CA ASN A 445 -10.37 -2.96 3.94
C ASN A 445 -9.35 -3.71 4.82
N GLU A 446 -8.53 -4.54 4.22
CA GLU A 446 -7.57 -5.38 4.93
C GLU A 446 -6.47 -4.56 5.62
N ALA A 447 -6.16 -3.39 5.11
CA ALA A 447 -5.18 -2.49 5.71
C ALA A 447 -5.42 -1.02 5.35
N THR A 448 -4.90 -0.15 6.18
CA THR A 448 -4.77 1.30 5.92
C THR A 448 -3.31 1.70 6.10
N ILE A 449 -2.80 2.54 5.21
CA ILE A 449 -1.42 3.03 5.25
C ILE A 449 -1.48 4.50 5.66
N ARG A 450 -0.74 4.87 6.72
CA ARG A 450 -0.71 6.25 7.22
C ARG A 450 0.72 6.76 7.31
N TYR A 451 0.94 7.91 6.73
CA TYR A 451 2.19 8.67 6.88
C TYR A 451 1.97 9.81 7.84
N LYS A 452 2.87 9.94 8.81
CA LYS A 452 2.98 11.06 9.76
C LYS A 452 4.37 11.67 9.65
N ALA A 453 4.49 13.00 9.66
CA ALA A 453 5.76 13.70 9.56
C ALA A 453 6.23 14.29 10.88
#